data_e756614b5460cf564ef696b21b0c6db4
#
_entry.id   e756614b5460cf564ef696b21b0c6db4
#
_cell.length_a   1.000
_cell.length_b   1.000
_cell.length_c   1.000
_cell.angle_alpha   90.00
_cell.angle_beta   90.00
_cell.angle_gamma   90.00
#
_symmetry.space_group_name_H-M   'P 1'
#
loop_
_entity.id
_entity.type
_entity.pdbx_description
1 polymer ?
#
loop_
_entity_poly.entity_id
_entity_poly.type
_entity_poly.pdbx_seq_one_letter_code
_entity_poly.pdbx_strand_id
1 'polypeptide(L)'
;MKKIAYIIIPWAISLLFQGCAHDADSEMFDRGVPLVNLNISVALSDISQSGTRASDIYPESPVNDNEKMKTLRIIVVRNNDNIVEHNRIYNLEVASTDCYSEPMKVIGNEKKRIYLFANEATEIKTTGFFPKRKLVECDFEKIQPGSLFFTDYISNLTIRLGSNTERIDGPLPMSGLYMVDVPAEDCERELSITRAAVKFTFNITNESSRSIEITKLTIDKMAEREYYLPHNATYIERETTEGTKVLGHK
;
A
#
# COMPACT_ATOMS: atom_id res chain seq x y z
N MET A 1 21.97 77.03 20.29
CA MET A 1 20.59 77.08 19.70
C MET A 1 20.34 75.86 18.87
N LYS A 2 19.33 75.03 19.29
CA LYS A 2 18.47 74.16 18.46
C LYS A 2 19.21 73.20 17.49
N LYS A 3 19.21 71.90 17.56
CA LYS A 3 18.08 70.92 17.50
C LYS A 3 18.69 69.54 17.69
N ILE A 4 18.46 68.90 18.77
CA ILE A 4 18.64 67.45 18.94
C ILE A 4 17.33 66.94 19.55
N ALA A 5 16.45 66.46 18.72
CA ALA A 5 15.32 65.56 19.08
C ALA A 5 14.81 64.99 17.80
N TYR A 6 14.53 63.69 17.84
CA TYR A 6 13.88 62.81 16.86
C TYR A 6 14.76 61.74 16.23
N ILE A 7 15.34 60.83 16.97
CA ILE A 7 15.68 59.49 16.48
C ILE A 7 15.65 58.49 17.66
N ILE A 8 14.53 58.24 18.30
CA ILE A 8 14.37 57.11 19.26
C ILE A 8 12.94 56.56 19.25
N ILE A 9 12.26 56.41 18.14
CA ILE A 9 10.97 55.74 18.12
C ILE A 9 10.72 54.98 16.80
N PRO A 10 11.56 54.07 16.37
CA PRO A 10 11.01 52.96 15.63
C PRO A 10 11.53 51.57 16.04
N TRP A 11 12.10 51.40 17.24
CA TRP A 11 12.66 50.09 17.64
C TRP A 11 11.75 49.29 18.58
N ALA A 12 10.54 49.73 18.88
CA ALA A 12 9.62 49.08 19.81
C ALA A 12 8.44 48.33 19.15
N ILE A 13 8.37 48.27 17.81
CA ILE A 13 7.24 47.59 17.12
C ILE A 13 7.64 46.24 16.45
N SER A 14 8.89 45.82 16.58
CA SER A 14 9.39 44.60 15.92
C SER A 14 9.33 43.33 16.80
N LEU A 15 8.68 43.35 17.96
CA LEU A 15 8.67 42.23 18.93
C LEU A 15 7.29 41.60 19.17
N LEU A 16 6.30 41.86 18.32
CA LEU A 16 4.95 41.26 18.50
C LEU A 16 4.50 40.31 17.40
N PHE A 17 5.39 39.85 16.52
CA PHE A 17 5.11 38.74 15.60
C PHE A 17 5.97 37.52 15.92
N GLN A 18 6.03 37.11 17.19
CA GLN A 18 6.18 35.68 17.47
C GLN A 18 4.80 35.08 17.37
N GLY A 19 4.33 34.93 16.14
CA GLY A 19 3.23 34.05 15.83
C GLY A 19 3.66 32.65 16.26
N CYS A 20 3.01 32.10 17.27
CA CYS A 20 2.99 30.67 17.48
C CYS A 20 2.76 30.03 16.11
N ALA A 21 3.69 29.23 15.63
CA ALA A 21 3.40 28.20 14.67
C ALA A 21 2.36 27.32 15.37
N HIS A 22 1.10 27.59 15.09
CA HIS A 22 0.01 26.71 15.47
C HIS A 22 0.27 25.43 14.69
N ASP A 23 0.73 24.40 15.38
CA ASP A 23 0.72 23.06 14.84
C ASP A 23 -0.69 22.82 14.34
N ALA A 24 -0.84 22.67 13.03
CA ALA A 24 -2.14 22.40 12.39
C ALA A 24 -2.77 21.07 12.88
N ASP A 25 -2.04 20.30 13.65
CA ASP A 25 -2.50 19.07 14.32
C ASP A 25 -3.42 19.31 15.53
N SER A 26 -3.51 20.54 16.08
CA SER A 26 -4.21 20.74 17.35
C SER A 26 -5.68 21.16 17.23
N GLU A 27 -6.17 21.60 16.09
CA GLU A 27 -7.55 22.12 15.97
C GLU A 27 -8.63 21.05 15.70
N MET A 28 -8.24 19.82 15.33
CA MET A 28 -9.21 18.77 14.99
C MET A 28 -9.74 17.99 16.22
N PHE A 29 -9.16 18.18 17.41
CA PHE A 29 -9.32 17.23 18.52
C PHE A 29 -9.96 17.79 19.80
N ASP A 30 -10.61 18.94 19.76
CA ASP A 30 -11.20 19.61 20.96
C ASP A 30 -12.60 19.07 21.33
N ARG A 31 -12.77 17.73 21.43
CA ARG A 31 -14.04 17.13 21.88
C ARG A 31 -13.91 16.15 23.04
N GLY A 32 -12.84 16.19 23.82
CA GLY A 32 -12.68 15.29 24.97
C GLY A 32 -12.52 13.80 24.57
N VAL A 33 -12.17 13.53 23.34
CA VAL A 33 -11.92 12.18 22.83
C VAL A 33 -10.45 11.82 23.12
N PRO A 34 -10.14 10.63 23.66
CA PRO A 34 -8.78 10.26 23.99
C PRO A 34 -7.94 10.15 22.71
N LEU A 35 -6.82 10.87 22.67
CA LEU A 35 -5.78 10.68 21.65
C LEU A 35 -4.80 9.65 22.17
N VAL A 36 -4.51 8.64 21.36
CA VAL A 36 -3.63 7.53 21.68
C VAL A 36 -2.55 7.36 20.61
N ASN A 37 -1.43 6.76 20.98
CA ASN A 37 -0.40 6.39 20.02
C ASN A 37 -0.71 5.00 19.45
N LEU A 38 -0.84 4.94 18.13
CA LEU A 38 -0.97 3.70 17.38
C LEU A 38 0.37 3.39 16.71
N ASN A 39 0.98 2.27 17.07
CA ASN A 39 2.16 1.72 16.41
C ASN A 39 1.73 0.60 15.47
N ILE A 40 2.27 0.57 14.27
CA ILE A 40 1.97 -0.45 13.27
C ILE A 40 3.26 -1.15 12.85
N SER A 41 3.28 -2.45 13.01
CA SER A 41 4.27 -3.36 12.46
C SER A 41 3.68 -4.02 11.22
N VAL A 42 4.36 -3.94 10.09
CA VAL A 42 3.90 -4.53 8.83
C VAL A 42 4.91 -5.56 8.36
N ALA A 43 4.43 -6.78 8.14
CA ALA A 43 5.23 -7.87 7.59
C ALA A 43 4.66 -8.34 6.25
N LEU A 44 5.53 -8.82 5.37
CA LEU A 44 5.11 -9.46 4.14
C LEU A 44 4.42 -10.78 4.48
N SER A 45 3.19 -10.98 3.98
CA SER A 45 2.51 -12.25 4.18
C SER A 45 3.21 -13.35 3.40
N ASP A 46 3.61 -14.42 4.11
CA ASP A 46 4.08 -15.64 3.48
C ASP A 46 2.89 -16.38 2.85
N ILE A 47 2.95 -16.55 1.55
CA ILE A 47 1.94 -17.31 0.79
C ILE A 47 1.93 -18.80 1.20
N SER A 48 2.98 -19.26 1.89
CA SER A 48 3.10 -20.64 2.39
C SER A 48 2.07 -21.04 3.45
N GLN A 49 1.39 -20.08 4.10
CA GLN A 49 0.35 -20.40 5.09
C GLN A 49 -1.04 -20.70 4.48
N SER A 50 -1.27 -20.41 3.22
CA SER A 50 -2.49 -20.90 2.54
C SER A 50 -2.24 -22.32 2.05
N GLY A 51 -2.61 -23.32 2.88
CA GLY A 51 -2.39 -24.75 2.69
C GLY A 51 -2.80 -25.36 1.35
N THR A 52 -2.14 -24.99 0.30
CA THR A 52 -2.12 -25.75 -0.95
C THR A 52 -0.98 -26.77 -0.84
N ARG A 53 -1.32 -28.04 -1.00
CA ARG A 53 -0.41 -29.22 -0.92
C ARG A 53 0.84 -29.17 -1.82
N ALA A 54 1.07 -28.06 -2.52
CA ALA A 54 2.24 -27.84 -3.38
C ALA A 54 3.44 -27.21 -2.69
N SER A 55 3.29 -26.71 -1.44
CA SER A 55 4.38 -26.06 -0.71
C SER A 55 5.41 -27.04 -0.12
N ASP A 56 5.04 -28.32 0.03
CA ASP A 56 5.89 -29.30 0.72
C ASP A 56 7.03 -29.89 -0.14
N ILE A 57 7.06 -29.59 -1.44
CA ILE A 57 7.98 -30.27 -2.37
C ILE A 57 9.14 -29.38 -2.84
N TYR A 58 9.03 -28.05 -2.71
CA TYR A 58 10.09 -27.15 -3.17
C TYR A 58 10.54 -26.19 -2.07
N PRO A 59 11.85 -26.11 -1.80
CA PRO A 59 12.36 -25.08 -0.91
C PRO A 59 11.95 -23.70 -1.47
N GLU A 60 11.45 -22.84 -0.61
CA GLU A 60 11.06 -21.47 -0.96
C GLU A 60 12.21 -20.81 -1.72
N SER A 61 11.91 -20.36 -2.92
CA SER A 61 12.90 -19.55 -3.65
C SER A 61 13.17 -18.28 -2.84
N PRO A 62 14.42 -17.93 -2.56
CA PRO A 62 14.73 -16.76 -1.76
C PRO A 62 14.04 -15.53 -2.37
N VAL A 63 13.39 -14.77 -1.52
CA VAL A 63 12.70 -13.54 -1.89
C VAL A 63 13.75 -12.56 -2.43
N ASN A 64 13.64 -12.18 -3.70
CA ASN A 64 14.55 -11.20 -4.28
C ASN A 64 14.15 -9.77 -3.89
N ASP A 65 15.04 -8.81 -4.10
CA ASP A 65 14.80 -7.42 -3.68
C ASP A 65 13.62 -6.74 -4.38
N ASN A 66 13.19 -7.24 -5.54
CA ASN A 66 11.99 -6.76 -6.21
C ASN A 66 10.69 -7.32 -5.59
N GLU A 67 10.80 -8.34 -4.77
CA GLU A 67 9.69 -8.95 -4.05
C GLU A 67 9.56 -8.44 -2.60
N LYS A 68 10.38 -7.46 -2.22
CA LYS A 68 10.40 -6.81 -0.89
C LYS A 68 9.84 -5.40 -0.95
N MET A 69 9.51 -4.86 0.20
CA MET A 69 9.12 -3.45 0.35
C MET A 69 10.36 -2.55 0.22
N LYS A 70 10.30 -1.54 -0.64
CA LYS A 70 11.23 -0.39 -0.68
C LYS A 70 10.57 0.88 -0.16
N THR A 71 9.25 0.96 -0.29
CA THR A 71 8.44 2.02 0.30
C THR A 71 7.21 1.39 0.91
N LEU A 72 6.73 1.95 2.01
CA LEU A 72 5.47 1.59 2.62
C LEU A 72 4.68 2.87 2.94
N ARG A 73 3.48 2.97 2.40
CA ARG A 73 2.51 4.00 2.80
C ARG A 73 1.48 3.41 3.74
N ILE A 74 1.21 4.14 4.82
CA ILE A 74 0.18 3.79 5.80
C ILE A 74 -0.83 4.93 5.82
N ILE A 75 -2.09 4.62 5.53
CA ILE A 75 -3.21 5.56 5.62
C ILE A 75 -4.16 5.06 6.70
N VAL A 76 -4.39 5.88 7.72
CA VAL A 76 -5.33 5.60 8.81
C VAL A 76 -6.57 6.44 8.62
N VAL A 77 -7.72 5.79 8.56
CA VAL A 77 -9.02 6.41 8.28
C VAL A 77 -10.01 6.02 9.37
N ARG A 78 -10.72 6.98 9.90
CA ARG A 78 -11.81 6.75 10.84
C ARG A 78 -12.95 6.01 10.15
N ASN A 79 -13.43 4.94 10.78
CA ASN A 79 -14.48 4.13 10.16
C ASN A 79 -15.85 4.83 10.17
N ASN A 80 -16.11 5.71 11.14
CA ASN A 80 -17.41 6.31 11.35
C ASN A 80 -17.78 7.40 10.35
N ASP A 81 -16.80 8.21 9.93
CA ASP A 81 -17.00 9.40 9.09
C ASP A 81 -16.08 9.47 7.87
N ASN A 82 -15.26 8.46 7.67
CA ASN A 82 -14.29 8.39 6.55
C ASN A 82 -13.25 9.52 6.55
N ILE A 83 -12.94 10.11 7.69
CA ILE A 83 -11.89 11.14 7.77
C ILE A 83 -10.52 10.49 7.87
N VAL A 84 -9.57 10.99 7.08
CA VAL A 84 -8.16 10.59 7.13
C VAL A 84 -7.52 11.16 8.38
N GLU A 85 -6.93 10.34 9.24
CA GLU A 85 -6.13 10.79 10.38
C GLU A 85 -4.66 10.87 10.02
N HIS A 86 -4.14 9.87 9.30
CA HIS A 86 -2.77 9.83 8.85
C HIS A 86 -2.66 9.37 7.41
N ASN A 87 -1.68 9.94 6.71
CA ASN A 87 -1.16 9.47 5.43
C ASN A 87 0.35 9.68 5.42
N ARG A 88 1.11 8.63 5.70
CA ARG A 88 2.57 8.67 5.80
C ARG A 88 3.20 7.64 4.88
N ILE A 89 4.29 8.04 4.23
CA ILE A 89 5.14 7.16 3.44
C ILE A 89 6.47 6.94 4.16
N TYR A 90 6.88 5.70 4.29
CA TYR A 90 8.16 5.26 4.84
C TYR A 90 9.03 4.79 3.69
N ASN A 91 10.20 5.42 3.53
CA ASN A 91 11.20 5.01 2.56
C ASN A 91 12.22 4.11 3.27
N LEU A 92 12.35 2.88 2.83
CA LEU A 92 13.27 1.92 3.42
C LEU A 92 14.62 2.03 2.72
N GLU A 93 15.69 2.28 3.48
CA GLU A 93 17.06 2.37 2.94
C GLU A 93 17.48 1.06 2.26
N VAL A 94 17.04 -0.05 2.83
CA VAL A 94 17.24 -1.41 2.30
C VAL A 94 15.89 -2.06 2.10
N ALA A 95 15.71 -2.75 0.98
CA ALA A 95 14.48 -3.50 0.73
C ALA A 95 14.25 -4.54 1.83
N SER A 96 13.08 -4.51 2.47
CA SER A 96 12.76 -5.33 3.64
C SER A 96 11.47 -6.12 3.50
N THR A 97 11.35 -7.19 4.26
CA THR A 97 10.12 -7.96 4.42
C THR A 97 9.24 -7.43 5.56
N ASP A 98 9.77 -6.55 6.37
CA ASP A 98 9.11 -5.95 7.52
C ASP A 98 9.39 -4.45 7.61
N CYS A 99 8.49 -3.72 8.23
CA CYS A 99 8.59 -2.29 8.47
C CYS A 99 7.81 -1.92 9.74
N TYR A 100 8.39 -1.04 10.55
CA TYR A 100 7.77 -0.51 11.76
C TYR A 100 7.43 0.97 11.55
N SER A 101 6.22 1.36 11.91
CA SER A 101 5.84 2.76 11.86
C SER A 101 6.40 3.52 13.06
N GLU A 102 6.59 4.82 12.88
CA GLU A 102 6.64 5.73 14.01
C GLU A 102 5.25 5.81 14.69
N PRO A 103 5.19 6.14 16.00
CA PRO A 103 3.91 6.36 16.67
C PRO A 103 3.03 7.37 15.94
N MET A 104 1.80 6.99 15.66
CA MET A 104 0.79 7.85 15.04
C MET A 104 -0.27 8.22 16.08
N LYS A 105 -0.49 9.52 16.29
CA LYS A 105 -1.57 9.99 17.17
C LYS A 105 -2.90 9.85 16.47
N VAL A 106 -3.79 9.03 17.00
CA VAL A 106 -5.13 8.78 16.48
C VAL A 106 -6.17 8.92 17.57
N ILE A 107 -7.42 9.12 17.18
CA ILE A 107 -8.55 9.07 18.12
C ILE A 107 -8.72 7.63 18.61
N GLY A 108 -8.66 7.42 19.92
CA GLY A 108 -8.90 6.13 20.55
C GLY A 108 -10.37 5.78 20.69
N ASN A 109 -10.64 4.57 21.18
CA ASN A 109 -11.97 4.02 21.44
C ASN A 109 -12.90 4.00 20.21
N GLU A 110 -12.32 3.76 19.02
CA GLU A 110 -13.09 3.60 17.78
C GLU A 110 -12.41 2.67 16.77
N LYS A 111 -13.19 2.24 15.79
CA LYS A 111 -12.67 1.44 14.67
C LYS A 111 -11.99 2.31 13.64
N LYS A 112 -10.83 1.84 13.17
CA LYS A 112 -10.07 2.44 12.08
C LYS A 112 -9.99 1.49 10.89
N ARG A 113 -9.97 2.05 9.70
CA ARG A 113 -9.51 1.34 8.51
C ARG A 113 -8.08 1.74 8.25
N ILE A 114 -7.21 0.74 8.14
CA ILE A 114 -5.80 0.93 7.88
C ILE A 114 -5.52 0.38 6.49
N TYR A 115 -5.10 1.26 5.60
CA TYR A 115 -4.70 0.94 4.24
C TYR A 115 -3.18 0.91 4.17
N LEU A 116 -2.65 -0.16 3.62
CA LEU A 116 -1.22 -0.37 3.41
C LEU A 116 -0.95 -0.44 1.92
N PHE A 117 0.03 0.34 1.44
CA PHE A 117 0.47 0.31 0.05
C PHE A 117 1.99 0.31 0.02
N ALA A 118 2.60 -0.75 -0.49
CA ALA A 118 4.03 -0.77 -0.69
C ALA A 118 4.36 -0.68 -2.19
N ASN A 119 5.48 -0.01 -2.47
CA ASN A 119 6.01 0.14 -3.82
C ASN A 119 5.01 0.78 -4.80
N GLU A 120 4.21 1.74 -4.34
CA GLU A 120 3.14 2.41 -5.10
C GLU A 120 3.63 3.15 -6.35
N ALA A 121 4.91 3.54 -6.36
CA ALA A 121 5.54 4.26 -7.47
C ALA A 121 6.05 3.34 -8.58
N THR A 122 5.82 2.03 -8.48
CA THR A 122 6.27 1.06 -9.49
C THR A 122 5.69 1.37 -10.86
N GLU A 123 6.54 1.29 -11.87
CA GLU A 123 6.20 1.62 -13.24
C GLU A 123 6.06 0.36 -14.11
N ILE A 124 5.36 0.51 -15.21
CA ILE A 124 5.32 -0.43 -16.32
C ILE A 124 6.24 0.10 -17.42
N LYS A 125 7.14 -0.77 -17.87
CA LYS A 125 7.98 -0.55 -19.04
C LYS A 125 7.42 -1.30 -20.22
N THR A 126 7.27 -0.61 -21.35
CA THR A 126 6.83 -1.18 -22.61
C THR A 126 8.05 -1.34 -23.54
N THR A 127 8.13 -2.43 -24.28
CA THR A 127 9.12 -2.55 -25.37
C THR A 127 8.65 -1.69 -26.54
N GLY A 128 9.28 -0.52 -26.71
CA GLY A 128 8.93 0.45 -27.76
C GLY A 128 9.06 1.90 -27.32
N PHE A 129 8.53 2.80 -28.14
CA PHE A 129 8.65 4.26 -27.95
C PHE A 129 7.63 4.84 -26.95
N PHE A 130 6.91 3.97 -26.21
CA PHE A 130 5.87 4.44 -25.28
C PHE A 130 6.50 4.84 -23.94
N PRO A 131 6.03 5.95 -23.34
CA PRO A 131 6.50 6.40 -22.06
C PRO A 131 6.14 5.36 -20.98
N LYS A 132 7.00 5.24 -19.98
CA LYS A 132 6.68 4.50 -18.75
C LYS A 132 5.42 5.08 -18.13
N ARG A 133 4.58 4.23 -17.55
CA ARG A 133 3.40 4.64 -16.78
C ARG A 133 3.41 3.99 -15.40
N LYS A 134 2.82 4.64 -14.43
CA LYS A 134 2.63 4.03 -13.11
C LYS A 134 1.74 2.79 -13.26
N LEU A 135 2.08 1.74 -12.52
CA LEU A 135 1.28 0.51 -12.48
C LEU A 135 -0.07 0.75 -11.79
N VAL A 136 -0.08 1.58 -10.75
CA VAL A 136 -1.29 2.02 -10.04
C VAL A 136 -1.51 3.50 -10.31
N GLU A 137 -2.64 3.82 -10.95
CA GLU A 137 -3.01 5.20 -11.28
C GLU A 137 -3.76 5.86 -10.11
N CYS A 138 -3.04 6.13 -9.03
CA CYS A 138 -3.56 6.89 -7.89
C CYS A 138 -2.50 7.86 -7.39
N ASP A 139 -2.94 9.07 -7.04
CA ASP A 139 -2.10 10.07 -6.40
C ASP A 139 -2.39 10.07 -4.89
N PHE A 140 -1.78 9.12 -4.20
CA PHE A 140 -1.96 8.97 -2.76
C PHE A 140 -1.48 10.19 -1.95
N GLU A 141 -0.59 11.01 -2.51
CA GLU A 141 -0.07 12.22 -1.84
C GLU A 141 -1.15 13.32 -1.72
N LYS A 142 -2.17 13.28 -2.57
CA LYS A 142 -3.30 14.21 -2.49
C LYS A 142 -4.29 13.88 -1.37
N ILE A 143 -4.19 12.71 -0.77
CA ILE A 143 -5.03 12.30 0.36
C ILE A 143 -4.44 12.95 1.61
N GLN A 144 -5.06 14.04 2.08
CA GLN A 144 -4.55 14.80 3.22
C GLN A 144 -5.22 14.41 4.53
N PRO A 145 -4.50 14.40 5.67
CA PRO A 145 -5.12 14.32 6.99
C PRO A 145 -6.22 15.38 7.15
N GLY A 146 -7.33 14.99 7.77
CA GLY A 146 -8.52 15.84 7.90
C GLY A 146 -9.46 15.82 6.70
N SER A 147 -9.07 15.27 5.56
CA SER A 147 -9.93 15.18 4.39
C SER A 147 -10.81 13.91 4.41
N LEU A 148 -11.90 13.97 3.64
CA LEU A 148 -12.75 12.81 3.40
C LEU A 148 -12.01 11.78 2.54
N PHE A 149 -12.02 10.52 2.98
CA PHE A 149 -11.43 9.42 2.23
C PHE A 149 -12.45 8.78 1.29
N PHE A 150 -12.12 8.73 0.01
CA PHE A 150 -12.99 8.14 -1.02
C PHE A 150 -12.79 6.62 -1.10
N THR A 151 -13.43 5.90 -0.18
CA THR A 151 -13.30 4.44 -0.03
C THR A 151 -13.58 3.69 -1.33
N ASP A 152 -14.68 4.02 -2.01
CA ASP A 152 -15.09 3.33 -3.25
C ASP A 152 -14.07 3.49 -4.37
N TYR A 153 -13.48 4.69 -4.51
CA TYR A 153 -12.43 4.92 -5.48
C TYR A 153 -11.20 4.07 -5.19
N ILE A 154 -10.72 4.10 -3.95
CA ILE A 154 -9.51 3.35 -3.54
C ILE A 154 -9.75 1.83 -3.61
N SER A 155 -10.93 1.36 -3.22
CA SER A 155 -11.25 -0.07 -3.27
C SER A 155 -11.33 -0.60 -4.70
N ASN A 156 -11.67 0.24 -5.66
CA ASN A 156 -11.77 -0.14 -7.07
C ASN A 156 -10.49 0.11 -7.89
N LEU A 157 -9.39 0.50 -7.24
CA LEU A 157 -8.09 0.60 -7.92
C LEU A 157 -7.68 -0.76 -8.47
N THR A 158 -7.30 -0.78 -9.74
CA THR A 158 -6.87 -2.01 -10.41
C THR A 158 -5.47 -1.88 -10.95
N ILE A 159 -4.75 -2.99 -10.94
CA ILE A 159 -3.50 -3.20 -11.64
C ILE A 159 -3.84 -3.82 -12.99
N ARG A 160 -3.30 -3.25 -14.05
CA ARG A 160 -3.49 -3.78 -15.40
C ARG A 160 -2.14 -3.99 -16.06
N LEU A 161 -1.90 -5.21 -16.52
CA LEU A 161 -0.85 -5.54 -17.48
C LEU A 161 -1.52 -5.72 -18.84
N GLY A 162 -1.35 -4.74 -19.72
CA GLY A 162 -2.18 -4.62 -20.92
C GLY A 162 -1.73 -5.48 -22.09
N SER A 163 -0.49 -5.98 -22.09
CA SER A 163 0.04 -6.76 -23.20
C SER A 163 1.23 -7.62 -22.79
N ASN A 164 1.55 -8.61 -23.62
CA ASN A 164 2.75 -9.46 -23.46
C ASN A 164 4.07 -8.68 -23.63
N THR A 165 4.03 -7.43 -24.06
CA THR A 165 5.21 -6.55 -24.21
C THR A 165 5.41 -5.65 -22.99
N GLU A 166 4.43 -5.56 -22.08
CA GLU A 166 4.54 -4.82 -20.85
C GLU A 166 5.21 -5.62 -19.75
N ARG A 167 6.09 -4.98 -19.00
CA ARG A 167 6.80 -5.57 -17.87
C ARG A 167 6.79 -4.62 -16.69
N ILE A 168 6.69 -5.16 -15.50
CA ILE A 168 6.88 -4.40 -14.27
C ILE A 168 8.35 -3.97 -14.20
N ASP A 169 8.60 -2.67 -14.06
CA ASP A 169 9.93 -2.07 -13.93
C ASP A 169 10.12 -1.56 -12.50
N GLY A 170 10.62 -2.41 -11.64
CA GLY A 170 10.83 -2.11 -10.23
C GLY A 170 10.29 -3.17 -9.27
N PRO A 171 10.20 -2.83 -7.98
CA PRO A 171 9.69 -3.73 -6.97
C PRO A 171 8.19 -3.96 -7.14
N LEU A 172 7.73 -5.16 -6.79
CA LEU A 172 6.31 -5.51 -6.91
C LEU A 172 5.44 -4.63 -6.01
N PRO A 173 4.34 -4.08 -6.50
CA PRO A 173 3.38 -3.38 -5.66
C PRO A 173 2.69 -4.37 -4.72
N MET A 174 2.40 -3.91 -3.51
CA MET A 174 1.77 -4.71 -2.47
C MET A 174 0.71 -3.89 -1.77
N SER A 175 -0.29 -4.55 -1.21
CA SER A 175 -1.34 -3.86 -0.48
C SER A 175 -1.93 -4.69 0.65
N GLY A 176 -2.60 -4.00 1.56
CA GLY A 176 -3.37 -4.58 2.65
C GLY A 176 -4.46 -3.63 3.11
N LEU A 177 -5.56 -4.17 3.60
CA LEU A 177 -6.66 -3.41 4.20
C LEU A 177 -7.14 -4.12 5.46
N TYR A 178 -7.18 -3.38 6.57
CA TYR A 178 -7.55 -3.90 7.86
C TYR A 178 -8.58 -3.00 8.55
N MET A 179 -9.51 -3.62 9.23
CA MET A 179 -10.38 -2.94 10.19
C MET A 179 -9.87 -3.27 11.59
N VAL A 180 -9.45 -2.25 12.31
CA VAL A 180 -8.75 -2.38 13.60
C VAL A 180 -9.52 -1.62 14.67
N ASP A 181 -9.78 -2.26 15.80
CA ASP A 181 -10.28 -1.60 17.00
C ASP A 181 -9.10 -0.96 17.75
N VAL A 182 -9.12 0.36 17.85
CA VAL A 182 -8.14 1.15 18.61
C VAL A 182 -8.72 1.45 19.99
N PRO A 183 -8.09 0.98 21.08
CA PRO A 183 -8.57 1.24 22.46
C PRO A 183 -8.39 2.72 22.86
N ALA A 184 -8.82 3.06 24.06
CA ALA A 184 -8.60 4.39 24.65
C ALA A 184 -7.18 4.59 25.23
N GLU A 185 -6.27 3.69 24.95
CA GLU A 185 -4.88 3.67 25.41
C GLU A 185 -3.94 3.36 24.23
N ASP A 186 -2.66 3.67 24.41
CA ASP A 186 -1.63 3.38 23.40
C ASP A 186 -1.62 1.90 23.04
N CYS A 187 -1.50 1.61 21.75
CA CYS A 187 -1.56 0.22 21.28
C CYS A 187 -0.64 -0.01 20.08
N GLU A 188 -0.30 -1.29 19.92
CA GLU A 188 0.46 -1.80 18.78
C GLU A 188 -0.39 -2.79 17.98
N ARG A 189 -0.19 -2.80 16.66
CA ARG A 189 -0.86 -3.74 15.75
C ARG A 189 0.14 -4.33 14.76
N GLU A 190 0.11 -5.64 14.65
CA GLU A 190 0.84 -6.38 13.63
C GLU A 190 -0.09 -6.65 12.46
N LEU A 191 0.31 -6.19 11.28
CA LEU A 191 -0.46 -6.32 10.05
C LEU A 191 0.39 -6.98 8.98
N SER A 192 -0.25 -7.59 8.00
CA SER A 192 0.46 -8.17 6.87
C SER A 192 0.16 -7.41 5.58
N ILE A 193 1.08 -7.50 4.62
CA ILE A 193 0.89 -6.94 3.29
C ILE A 193 1.12 -8.02 2.24
N THR A 194 0.29 -8.05 1.21
CA THR A 194 0.31 -9.08 0.18
C THR A 194 0.76 -8.50 -1.15
N ARG A 195 1.57 -9.26 -1.89
CA ARG A 195 1.98 -8.89 -3.25
C ARG A 195 0.77 -8.92 -4.19
N ALA A 196 0.67 -7.91 -5.03
CA ALA A 196 -0.38 -7.80 -6.04
C ALA A 196 -0.12 -8.63 -7.30
N ALA A 197 0.89 -9.48 -7.30
CA ALA A 197 1.25 -10.34 -8.42
C ALA A 197 1.70 -11.71 -7.94
N VAL A 198 1.38 -12.74 -8.73
CA VAL A 198 1.80 -14.13 -8.48
C VAL A 198 2.94 -14.48 -9.44
N LYS A 199 3.97 -15.11 -8.90
CA LYS A 199 5.11 -15.64 -9.67
C LYS A 199 4.92 -17.13 -9.88
N PHE A 200 4.95 -17.56 -11.12
CA PHE A 200 4.98 -18.98 -11.48
C PHE A 200 6.41 -19.36 -11.88
N THR A 201 6.92 -20.42 -11.28
CA THR A 201 8.22 -21.03 -11.66
C THR A 201 7.96 -22.43 -12.20
N PHE A 202 8.36 -22.66 -13.43
CA PHE A 202 8.23 -23.98 -14.08
C PHE A 202 9.59 -24.65 -14.11
N ASN A 203 9.74 -25.74 -13.37
CA ASN A 203 10.93 -26.59 -13.40
C ASN A 203 10.62 -27.82 -14.28
N ILE A 204 11.29 -27.88 -15.42
CA ILE A 204 11.09 -29.00 -16.37
C ILE A 204 12.38 -29.78 -16.43
N THR A 205 12.34 -31.04 -15.99
CA THR A 205 13.48 -31.94 -16.00
C THR A 205 13.25 -33.05 -17.04
N ASN A 206 14.23 -33.28 -17.87
CA ASN A 206 14.23 -34.42 -18.81
C ASN A 206 15.07 -35.56 -18.24
N GLU A 207 14.42 -36.61 -17.78
CA GLU A 207 15.06 -37.82 -17.23
C GLU A 207 15.28 -38.92 -18.30
N SER A 208 14.92 -38.63 -19.54
CA SER A 208 15.12 -39.59 -20.63
C SER A 208 16.53 -39.48 -21.23
N SER A 209 16.98 -40.56 -21.90
CA SER A 209 18.24 -40.58 -22.64
C SER A 209 18.21 -39.81 -23.97
N ARG A 210 17.06 -39.19 -24.32
CA ARG A 210 16.89 -38.46 -25.58
C ARG A 210 16.70 -36.97 -25.28
N SER A 211 17.21 -36.09 -26.15
CA SER A 211 16.94 -34.68 -26.09
C SER A 211 15.46 -34.37 -26.37
N ILE A 212 14.87 -33.49 -25.59
CA ILE A 212 13.51 -32.99 -25.77
C ILE A 212 13.62 -31.49 -26.05
N GLU A 213 12.94 -31.01 -27.07
CA GLU A 213 12.80 -29.60 -27.37
C GLU A 213 11.39 -29.13 -26.97
N ILE A 214 11.33 -28.12 -26.13
CA ILE A 214 10.06 -27.48 -25.76
C ILE A 214 9.85 -26.28 -26.68
N THR A 215 9.00 -26.43 -27.67
CA THR A 215 8.76 -25.39 -28.68
C THR A 215 7.78 -24.32 -28.22
N LYS A 216 6.93 -24.59 -27.22
CA LYS A 216 5.94 -23.63 -26.72
C LYS A 216 5.48 -23.97 -25.30
N LEU A 217 5.41 -22.93 -24.47
CA LEU A 217 4.70 -22.94 -23.18
C LEU A 217 3.60 -21.88 -23.27
N THR A 218 2.35 -22.25 -22.98
CA THR A 218 1.21 -21.33 -23.01
C THR A 218 0.52 -21.36 -21.65
N ILE A 219 0.24 -20.17 -21.10
CA ILE A 219 -0.58 -19.98 -19.92
C ILE A 219 -1.84 -19.27 -20.39
N ASP A 220 -2.97 -19.96 -20.31
CA ASP A 220 -4.26 -19.44 -20.77
C ASP A 220 -5.13 -18.98 -19.59
N LYS A 221 -6.15 -18.15 -19.87
CA LYS A 221 -7.19 -17.71 -18.93
C LYS A 221 -6.65 -16.96 -17.72
N MET A 222 -5.62 -16.15 -17.91
CA MET A 222 -5.15 -15.20 -16.91
C MET A 222 -6.07 -13.97 -16.85
N ALA A 223 -6.26 -13.43 -15.65
CA ALA A 223 -6.97 -12.16 -15.49
C ALA A 223 -6.19 -11.00 -16.16
N GLU A 224 -6.88 -10.16 -16.93
CA GLU A 224 -6.29 -8.96 -17.54
C GLU A 224 -6.11 -7.82 -16.53
N ARG A 225 -6.84 -7.88 -15.42
CA ARG A 225 -6.80 -6.89 -14.35
C ARG A 225 -6.92 -7.59 -13.01
N GLU A 226 -6.25 -7.05 -12.02
CA GLU A 226 -6.36 -7.45 -10.62
C GLU A 226 -6.66 -6.23 -9.77
N TYR A 227 -7.45 -6.39 -8.73
CA TYR A 227 -7.65 -5.33 -7.75
C TYR A 227 -6.35 -5.07 -6.98
N TYR A 228 -6.05 -3.79 -6.74
CA TYR A 228 -4.86 -3.45 -5.97
C TYR A 228 -5.03 -3.81 -4.50
N LEU A 229 -6.18 -3.52 -3.90
CA LEU A 229 -6.53 -3.97 -2.56
C LEU A 229 -7.11 -5.39 -2.59
N PRO A 230 -6.81 -6.22 -1.57
CA PRO A 230 -7.43 -7.52 -1.44
C PRO A 230 -8.96 -7.40 -1.39
N HIS A 231 -9.64 -8.12 -2.26
CA HIS A 231 -11.10 -8.26 -2.24
C HIS A 231 -11.45 -9.64 -1.71
N ASN A 232 -12.50 -9.72 -0.89
CA ASN A 232 -13.12 -11.00 -0.57
C ASN A 232 -13.85 -11.50 -1.83
N ALA A 233 -13.10 -12.20 -2.68
CA ALA A 233 -13.67 -12.80 -3.87
C ALA A 233 -14.58 -13.95 -3.47
N THR A 234 -15.88 -13.77 -3.67
CA THR A 234 -16.81 -14.90 -3.65
C THR A 234 -16.73 -15.57 -5.01
N TYR A 235 -16.03 -16.69 -5.08
CA TYR A 235 -15.99 -17.49 -6.31
C TYR A 235 -17.33 -18.18 -6.52
N ILE A 236 -17.97 -17.90 -7.66
CA ILE A 236 -19.14 -18.65 -8.10
C ILE A 236 -18.67 -19.65 -9.15
N GLU A 237 -18.86 -20.93 -8.87
CA GLU A 237 -18.74 -21.96 -9.91
C GLU A 237 -19.81 -21.71 -10.97
N ARG A 238 -19.42 -21.37 -12.17
CA ARG A 238 -20.32 -21.33 -13.33
C ARG A 238 -20.09 -22.60 -14.14
N GLU A 239 -21.14 -23.37 -14.35
CA GLU A 239 -21.14 -24.43 -15.36
C GLU A 239 -21.17 -23.74 -16.74
N THR A 240 -20.18 -24.01 -17.55
CA THR A 240 -20.23 -23.65 -18.97
C THR A 240 -21.08 -24.70 -19.72
N THR A 241 -21.63 -24.31 -20.86
CA THR A 241 -22.42 -25.19 -21.75
C THR A 241 -21.66 -26.44 -22.19
N GLU A 242 -20.37 -26.53 -21.96
CA GLU A 242 -19.51 -27.68 -22.27
C GLU A 242 -19.19 -28.54 -21.03
N GLY A 243 -19.84 -28.32 -19.90
CA GLY A 243 -19.63 -29.10 -18.66
C GLY A 243 -18.31 -28.79 -17.94
N THR A 244 -17.56 -27.77 -18.38
CA THR A 244 -16.33 -27.36 -17.72
C THR A 244 -16.65 -26.34 -16.64
N LYS A 245 -16.27 -26.62 -15.40
CA LYS A 245 -16.43 -25.68 -14.29
C LYS A 245 -15.41 -24.55 -14.41
N VAL A 246 -15.88 -23.33 -14.56
CA VAL A 246 -15.04 -22.13 -14.58
C VAL A 246 -15.31 -21.31 -13.32
N LEU A 247 -14.25 -20.98 -12.56
CA LEU A 247 -14.33 -20.07 -11.43
C LEU A 247 -14.51 -18.65 -11.99
N GLY A 248 -15.63 -18.01 -11.68
CA GLY A 248 -15.91 -16.64 -12.07
C GLY A 248 -15.99 -15.71 -10.87
N HIS A 249 -15.51 -14.49 -11.02
CA HIS A 249 -15.75 -13.39 -10.08
C HIS A 249 -17.17 -12.87 -10.21
N LYS A 250 -17.78 -12.55 -9.07
CA LYS A 250 -19.04 -11.82 -8.99
C LYS A 250 -18.77 -10.38 -8.60
#